data_2d4495bfe0d8374e6cf8d2ffe0c2a27a
#
_entry.id   2d4495bfe0d8374e6cf8d2ffe0c2a27a
#
_cell.length_a   1.000
_cell.length_b   1.000
_cell.length_c   1.000
_cell.angle_alpha   90.00
_cell.angle_beta   90.00
_cell.angle_gamma   90.00
#
_symmetry.space_group_name_H-M   'P 1'
#
loop_
_entity.id
_entity.type
_entity.pdbx_description
1 polymer ?
#
loop_
_entity_poly.entity_id
_entity_poly.type
_entity_poly.pdbx_seq_one_letter_code
_entity_poly.pdbx_strand_id
1 'polypeptide(L)'
;MVKKTVYEIPFSRLEGVSVGNAQNDDAKTGVTVLLFKDGALAGVDISGGGPASRETPVLDPTRGEVPIHAIVFSGGSAFGLAASDGVMRCLEEHGIGFDTGFARVPLVLQSCIYDLAYGSAAVRPDAAMGRAACEKALSGSSPVSGNVGAGTGATVGKICGMGRSTKAGIGYYAEQHGALKMGAVVVVNALGDIFAPDGTRIAGLLNERRDAFADTAEEMLRIAAPQNLFKRTNTTIGAIITNARFSKAQLTRIAQQARNGYARCIVPVGTLADGDTIYAASCGSPVEADVNMAGTLAARVMARAIENAVRSSRLDDAEYLTNCLK
;
A
#
# COMPACT_ATOMS: atom_id res chain seq x y z
N MET A 1 14.83 34.21 -5.66
CA MET A 1 14.23 33.02 -5.01
C MET A 1 13.28 32.38 -6.00
N VAL A 2 13.58 31.16 -6.47
CA VAL A 2 12.64 30.39 -7.28
C VAL A 2 11.47 30.02 -6.35
N LYS A 3 10.24 30.51 -6.65
CA LYS A 3 9.06 30.12 -5.89
C LYS A 3 8.96 28.59 -5.94
N LYS A 4 8.89 27.91 -4.78
CA LYS A 4 8.57 26.48 -4.71
C LYS A 4 7.24 26.28 -5.45
N THR A 5 7.28 25.64 -6.61
CA THR A 5 6.11 25.34 -7.44
C THR A 5 5.37 24.09 -6.98
N VAL A 6 5.97 23.33 -6.06
CA VAL A 6 5.45 22.08 -5.49
C VAL A 6 5.36 22.24 -3.99
N TYR A 7 4.21 21.96 -3.40
CA TYR A 7 3.96 22.04 -1.96
C TYR A 7 3.10 20.85 -1.47
N GLU A 8 3.33 20.46 -0.24
CA GLU A 8 2.57 19.42 0.44
C GLU A 8 1.13 19.87 0.67
N ILE A 9 0.19 18.95 0.47
CA ILE A 9 -1.23 19.12 0.77
C ILE A 9 -1.72 17.93 1.61
N PRO A 10 -2.77 18.09 2.43
CA PRO A 10 -3.45 16.96 3.05
C PRO A 10 -3.93 15.96 1.99
N PHE A 11 -3.79 14.65 2.24
CA PHE A 11 -4.25 13.61 1.32
C PHE A 11 -5.74 13.74 0.99
N SER A 12 -6.55 14.21 1.93
CA SER A 12 -7.98 14.49 1.76
C SER A 12 -8.30 15.60 0.73
N ARG A 13 -7.30 16.33 0.23
CA ARG A 13 -7.44 17.28 -0.87
C ARG A 13 -7.36 16.64 -2.26
N LEU A 14 -7.13 15.35 -2.33
CA LEU A 14 -7.27 14.58 -3.58
C LEU A 14 -8.77 14.30 -3.81
N GLU A 15 -9.31 14.93 -4.84
CA GLU A 15 -10.71 14.78 -5.20
C GLU A 15 -10.97 13.44 -5.89
N GLY A 16 -12.18 12.89 -5.73
CA GLY A 16 -12.58 11.64 -6.38
C GLY A 16 -12.11 10.37 -5.68
N VAL A 17 -11.38 10.46 -4.56
CA VAL A 17 -11.02 9.34 -3.71
C VAL A 17 -11.39 9.61 -2.25
N SER A 18 -11.97 8.63 -1.60
CA SER A 18 -12.14 8.62 -0.14
C SER A 18 -11.50 7.36 0.47
N VAL A 19 -11.16 7.44 1.75
CA VAL A 19 -10.40 6.38 2.43
C VAL A 19 -11.14 5.93 3.68
N GLY A 20 -11.21 4.60 3.89
CA GLY A 20 -11.75 4.04 5.12
C GLY A 20 -10.89 2.90 5.64
N ASN A 21 -10.75 2.81 6.95
CA ASN A 21 -9.96 1.80 7.64
C ASN A 21 -10.82 1.01 8.61
N ALA A 22 -10.65 -0.32 8.65
CA ALA A 22 -11.15 -1.19 9.69
C ALA A 22 -10.05 -2.16 10.11
N GLN A 23 -9.99 -2.49 11.40
CA GLN A 23 -8.93 -3.33 11.94
C GLN A 23 -9.39 -4.08 13.19
N ASN A 24 -8.65 -5.12 13.51
CA ASN A 24 -8.69 -5.80 14.80
C ASN A 24 -7.37 -5.50 15.52
N ASP A 25 -7.43 -4.65 16.54
CA ASP A 25 -6.25 -4.18 17.27
C ASP A 25 -5.61 -5.27 18.14
N ASP A 26 -6.38 -6.27 18.58
CA ASP A 26 -5.86 -7.41 19.34
C ASP A 26 -5.13 -8.40 18.42
N ALA A 27 -5.73 -8.70 17.27
CA ALA A 27 -5.17 -9.61 16.27
C ALA A 27 -4.10 -8.98 15.37
N LYS A 28 -3.93 -7.66 15.40
CA LYS A 28 -2.95 -6.89 14.64
C LYS A 28 -3.09 -7.05 13.12
N THR A 29 -4.32 -7.00 12.61
CA THR A 29 -4.60 -7.06 11.16
C THR A 29 -5.74 -6.13 10.79
N GLY A 30 -5.89 -5.78 9.51
CA GLY A 30 -6.94 -4.84 9.10
C GLY A 30 -7.06 -4.66 7.59
N VAL A 31 -7.98 -3.77 7.21
CA VAL A 31 -8.35 -3.43 5.84
C VAL A 31 -8.35 -1.92 5.66
N THR A 32 -7.83 -1.46 4.53
CA THR A 32 -7.93 -0.08 4.04
C THR A 32 -8.60 -0.09 2.67
N VAL A 33 -9.64 0.71 2.49
CA VAL A 33 -10.35 0.88 1.22
C VAL A 33 -10.08 2.28 0.67
N LEU A 34 -9.59 2.35 -0.56
CA LEU A 34 -9.58 3.55 -1.39
C LEU A 34 -10.79 3.48 -2.31
N LEU A 35 -11.78 4.30 -2.07
CA LEU A 35 -13.07 4.30 -2.78
C LEU A 35 -13.08 5.38 -3.86
N PHE A 36 -13.46 5.01 -5.07
CA PHE A 36 -13.71 5.87 -6.22
C PHE A 36 -15.18 5.82 -6.59
N LYS A 37 -15.99 6.67 -5.98
CA LYS A 37 -17.45 6.64 -6.12
C LYS A 37 -17.91 6.82 -7.58
N ASP A 38 -17.23 7.70 -8.32
CA ASP A 38 -17.51 7.98 -9.71
C ASP A 38 -16.67 7.14 -10.68
N GLY A 39 -15.91 6.18 -10.14
CA GLY A 39 -14.95 5.37 -10.88
C GLY A 39 -13.62 6.07 -11.11
N ALA A 40 -12.58 5.28 -11.37
CA ALA A 40 -11.24 5.75 -11.72
C ALA A 40 -10.62 4.86 -12.80
N LEU A 41 -9.93 5.42 -13.78
CA LEU A 41 -9.02 4.64 -14.62
C LEU A 41 -7.78 4.29 -13.81
N ALA A 42 -7.28 3.06 -13.96
CA ALA A 42 -6.13 2.61 -13.20
C ALA A 42 -5.17 1.75 -14.03
N GLY A 43 -3.93 1.71 -13.58
CA GLY A 43 -2.86 0.81 -14.05
C GLY A 43 -2.17 0.18 -12.85
N VAL A 44 -1.32 -0.82 -13.09
CA VAL A 44 -0.62 -1.57 -12.05
C VAL A 44 0.80 -1.93 -12.45
N ASP A 45 1.70 -1.94 -11.48
CA ASP A 45 3.03 -2.56 -11.53
C ASP A 45 3.11 -3.64 -10.45
N ILE A 46 3.38 -4.88 -10.86
CA ILE A 46 3.58 -6.02 -9.97
C ILE A 46 5.04 -6.42 -10.09
N SER A 47 5.84 -6.06 -9.10
CA SER A 47 7.30 -6.26 -9.12
C SER A 47 7.80 -7.34 -8.19
N GLY A 48 6.99 -7.74 -7.20
CA GLY A 48 7.33 -8.86 -6.30
C GLY A 48 7.03 -10.23 -6.91
N GLY A 49 7.72 -11.27 -6.42
CA GLY A 49 7.57 -12.64 -6.91
C GLY A 49 6.35 -13.39 -6.37
N GLY A 50 5.71 -12.91 -5.29
CA GLY A 50 4.61 -13.60 -4.60
C GLY A 50 3.40 -12.70 -4.30
N PRO A 51 2.80 -12.02 -5.29
CA PRO A 51 1.68 -11.11 -5.07
C PRO A 51 0.41 -11.89 -4.68
N ALA A 52 -0.24 -11.47 -3.60
CA ALA A 52 -1.62 -11.88 -3.27
C ALA A 52 -2.55 -10.77 -3.74
N SER A 53 -3.23 -10.97 -4.87
CA SER A 53 -4.03 -9.92 -5.52
C SER A 53 -5.35 -10.45 -6.10
N ARG A 54 -6.30 -9.53 -6.28
CA ARG A 54 -7.61 -9.79 -6.89
C ARG A 54 -7.89 -8.77 -7.99
N GLU A 55 -8.49 -9.21 -9.10
CA GLU A 55 -9.02 -8.44 -10.24
C GLU A 55 -7.95 -7.63 -10.99
N THR A 56 -6.66 -7.83 -10.76
CA THR A 56 -5.57 -7.14 -11.47
C THR A 56 -5.56 -7.33 -12.99
N PRO A 57 -6.04 -8.46 -13.57
CA PRO A 57 -6.09 -8.62 -15.04
C PRO A 57 -6.94 -7.57 -15.76
N VAL A 58 -7.91 -6.93 -15.09
CA VAL A 58 -8.71 -5.85 -15.69
C VAL A 58 -7.87 -4.62 -16.01
N LEU A 59 -6.71 -4.47 -15.35
CA LEU A 59 -5.79 -3.35 -15.54
C LEU A 59 -4.81 -3.53 -16.70
N ASP A 60 -4.78 -4.68 -17.36
CA ASP A 60 -3.94 -4.89 -18.53
C ASP A 60 -4.22 -3.79 -19.57
N PRO A 61 -3.17 -3.08 -20.07
CA PRO A 61 -3.33 -2.00 -21.04
C PRO A 61 -4.03 -2.40 -22.36
N THR A 62 -4.03 -3.70 -22.68
CA THR A 62 -4.70 -4.24 -23.88
C THR A 62 -6.19 -4.51 -23.67
N ARG A 63 -6.71 -4.38 -22.45
CA ARG A 63 -8.13 -4.55 -22.14
C ARG A 63 -8.89 -3.21 -22.25
N GLY A 64 -10.23 -3.28 -22.32
CA GLY A 64 -11.07 -2.09 -22.36
C GLY A 64 -10.82 -1.11 -21.20
N GLU A 65 -11.01 0.19 -21.44
CA GLU A 65 -10.90 1.22 -20.40
C GLU A 65 -12.16 1.23 -19.52
N VAL A 66 -12.23 0.28 -18.60
CA VAL A 66 -13.34 0.19 -17.63
C VAL A 66 -12.86 0.80 -16.31
N PRO A 67 -13.60 1.77 -15.73
CA PRO A 67 -13.24 2.37 -14.45
C PRO A 67 -13.39 1.37 -13.30
N ILE A 68 -12.47 1.39 -12.36
CA ILE A 68 -12.53 0.67 -11.10
C ILE A 68 -13.25 1.51 -10.03
N HIS A 69 -13.81 0.86 -9.01
CA HIS A 69 -14.58 1.53 -7.96
C HIS A 69 -13.89 1.49 -6.60
N ALA A 70 -12.96 0.56 -6.38
CA ALA A 70 -12.13 0.55 -5.18
C ALA A 70 -10.78 -0.14 -5.40
N ILE A 71 -9.78 0.29 -4.59
CA ILE A 71 -8.55 -0.46 -4.32
C ILE A 71 -8.57 -0.82 -2.83
N VAL A 72 -8.42 -2.09 -2.52
CA VAL A 72 -8.41 -2.62 -1.15
C VAL A 72 -7.01 -3.09 -0.80
N PHE A 73 -6.50 -2.61 0.32
CA PHE A 73 -5.32 -3.16 0.98
C PHE A 73 -5.75 -3.94 2.22
N SER A 74 -5.18 -5.09 2.47
CA SER A 74 -5.50 -5.87 3.67
C SER A 74 -4.29 -6.64 4.20
N GLY A 75 -4.35 -6.99 5.48
CA GLY A 75 -3.52 -8.05 6.05
C GLY A 75 -4.03 -9.43 5.66
N GLY A 76 -3.57 -10.47 6.37
CA GLY A 76 -4.06 -11.85 6.27
C GLY A 76 -3.49 -12.65 5.10
N SER A 77 -2.50 -12.12 4.34
CA SER A 77 -2.00 -12.79 3.13
C SER A 77 -3.16 -13.10 2.15
N ALA A 78 -3.08 -14.16 1.37
CA ALA A 78 -4.14 -14.55 0.44
C ALA A 78 -5.52 -14.79 1.09
N PHE A 79 -5.58 -15.11 2.39
CA PHE A 79 -6.86 -15.21 3.11
C PHE A 79 -7.58 -13.87 3.19
N GLY A 80 -6.83 -12.76 3.30
CA GLY A 80 -7.39 -11.41 3.36
C GLY A 80 -8.11 -10.97 2.08
N LEU A 81 -7.95 -11.68 0.96
CA LEU A 81 -8.70 -11.44 -0.28
C LEU A 81 -10.23 -11.53 -0.09
N ALA A 82 -10.69 -12.19 0.96
CA ALA A 82 -12.11 -12.26 1.33
C ALA A 82 -12.70 -10.88 1.69
N ALA A 83 -11.88 -9.89 2.07
CA ALA A 83 -12.36 -8.56 2.43
C ALA A 83 -13.08 -7.85 1.26
N SER A 84 -12.63 -8.05 0.02
CA SER A 84 -13.27 -7.45 -1.15
C SER A 84 -14.71 -7.88 -1.38
N ASP A 85 -15.13 -9.06 -0.91
CA ASP A 85 -16.53 -9.49 -1.03
C ASP A 85 -17.47 -8.57 -0.24
N GLY A 86 -17.03 -8.13 0.95
CA GLY A 86 -17.78 -7.16 1.75
C GLY A 86 -17.79 -5.78 1.14
N VAL A 87 -16.67 -5.35 0.54
CA VAL A 87 -16.57 -4.08 -0.18
C VAL A 87 -17.51 -4.08 -1.39
N MET A 88 -17.51 -5.14 -2.21
CA MET A 88 -18.39 -5.25 -3.38
C MET A 88 -19.86 -5.15 -3.00
N ARG A 89 -20.30 -5.90 -1.98
CA ARG A 89 -21.69 -5.85 -1.50
C ARG A 89 -22.07 -4.46 -1.00
N CYS A 90 -21.19 -3.83 -0.22
CA CYS A 90 -21.39 -2.47 0.28
C CYS A 90 -21.55 -1.46 -0.87
N LEU A 91 -20.71 -1.52 -1.89
CA LEU A 91 -20.78 -0.63 -3.05
C LEU A 91 -22.04 -0.86 -3.90
N GLU A 92 -22.42 -2.13 -4.14
CA GLU A 92 -23.65 -2.49 -4.85
C GLU A 92 -24.89 -1.93 -4.16
N GLU A 93 -25.01 -2.08 -2.84
CA GLU A 93 -26.10 -1.54 -2.02
C GLU A 93 -26.21 -0.01 -2.11
N HIS A 94 -25.08 0.68 -2.38
CA HIS A 94 -25.04 2.12 -2.59
C HIS A 94 -25.17 2.54 -4.07
N GLY A 95 -25.47 1.60 -4.96
CA GLY A 95 -25.63 1.86 -6.39
C GLY A 95 -24.32 2.22 -7.10
N ILE A 96 -23.15 1.86 -6.52
CA ILE A 96 -21.82 2.13 -7.09
C ILE A 96 -21.33 0.86 -7.80
N GLY A 97 -20.97 0.97 -9.08
CA GLY A 97 -20.51 -0.16 -9.89
C GLY A 97 -20.73 0.07 -11.38
N PHE A 98 -20.13 -0.79 -12.19
CA PHE A 98 -20.35 -0.85 -13.61
C PHE A 98 -21.81 -1.31 -13.89
N ASP A 99 -22.54 -0.54 -14.67
CA ASP A 99 -23.95 -0.84 -15.00
C ASP A 99 -24.01 -1.86 -16.14
N THR A 100 -24.54 -3.04 -15.85
CA THR A 100 -24.74 -4.11 -16.84
C THR A 100 -26.13 -4.11 -17.45
N GLY A 101 -27.02 -3.19 -17.02
CA GLY A 101 -28.45 -3.19 -17.33
C GLY A 101 -29.27 -4.16 -16.47
N PHE A 102 -28.64 -5.07 -15.74
CA PHE A 102 -29.28 -6.05 -14.83
C PHE A 102 -28.86 -5.85 -13.37
N ALA A 103 -27.61 -5.46 -13.16
CA ALA A 103 -27.03 -5.21 -11.84
C ALA A 103 -25.90 -4.18 -11.96
N ARG A 104 -25.56 -3.53 -10.86
CA ARG A 104 -24.31 -2.77 -10.73
C ARG A 104 -23.22 -3.67 -10.20
N VAL A 105 -22.15 -3.83 -10.97
CA VAL A 105 -20.99 -4.68 -10.61
C VAL A 105 -19.83 -3.80 -10.20
N PRO A 106 -19.51 -3.68 -8.89
CA PRO A 106 -18.35 -2.94 -8.46
C PRO A 106 -17.07 -3.64 -8.91
N LEU A 107 -16.17 -2.94 -9.59
CA LEU A 107 -14.83 -3.46 -9.92
C LEU A 107 -13.89 -3.09 -8.78
N VAL A 108 -13.52 -4.09 -7.98
CA VAL A 108 -12.75 -3.93 -6.74
C VAL A 108 -11.42 -4.67 -6.87
N LEU A 109 -10.33 -3.90 -6.94
CA LEU A 109 -8.98 -4.42 -6.91
C LEU A 109 -8.56 -4.69 -5.46
N GLN A 110 -7.70 -5.69 -5.25
CA GLN A 110 -7.12 -5.91 -3.92
C GLN A 110 -5.69 -6.41 -4.00
N SER A 111 -4.87 -5.98 -3.01
CA SER A 111 -3.59 -6.59 -2.67
C SER A 111 -3.49 -6.78 -1.15
N CYS A 112 -2.81 -7.86 -0.73
CA CYS A 112 -2.66 -8.22 0.68
C CYS A 112 -1.19 -8.24 1.09
N ILE A 113 -0.92 -7.75 2.33
CA ILE A 113 0.36 -7.99 2.99
C ILE A 113 0.31 -9.31 3.77
N TYR A 114 1.48 -9.89 4.05
CA TYR A 114 1.63 -11.02 4.96
C TYR A 114 1.95 -10.52 6.37
N ASP A 115 0.96 -10.48 7.24
CA ASP A 115 1.08 -10.05 8.63
C ASP A 115 0.84 -11.19 9.64
N LEU A 116 0.68 -12.44 9.17
CA LEU A 116 0.33 -13.61 9.99
C LEU A 116 1.37 -13.96 11.07
N ALA A 117 2.56 -13.36 11.05
CA ALA A 117 3.60 -13.55 12.06
C ALA A 117 3.54 -12.51 13.20
N TYR A 118 2.57 -11.58 13.17
CA TYR A 118 2.42 -10.50 14.14
C TYR A 118 0.98 -10.43 14.64
N GLY A 119 0.77 -10.57 15.95
CA GLY A 119 -0.56 -10.63 16.56
C GLY A 119 -1.17 -12.03 16.51
N SER A 120 -2.08 -12.29 15.57
CA SER A 120 -2.77 -13.59 15.45
C SER A 120 -2.85 -14.08 14.01
N ALA A 121 -2.34 -15.28 13.75
CA ALA A 121 -2.50 -15.95 12.46
C ALA A 121 -3.90 -16.52 12.23
N ALA A 122 -4.73 -16.64 13.28
CA ALA A 122 -6.06 -17.23 13.21
C ALA A 122 -7.15 -16.21 12.82
N VAL A 123 -6.96 -14.94 13.19
CA VAL A 123 -7.87 -13.84 12.85
C VAL A 123 -7.35 -13.14 11.59
N ARG A 124 -8.18 -13.03 10.58
CA ARG A 124 -7.81 -12.52 9.26
C ARG A 124 -8.90 -11.59 8.75
N PRO A 125 -8.55 -10.60 7.91
CA PRO A 125 -9.55 -9.77 7.25
C PRO A 125 -10.56 -10.61 6.47
N ASP A 126 -11.83 -10.32 6.68
CA ASP A 126 -12.98 -10.98 6.08
C ASP A 126 -13.94 -9.98 5.42
N ALA A 127 -15.07 -10.48 4.89
CA ALA A 127 -16.08 -9.64 4.27
C ALA A 127 -16.68 -8.61 5.24
N ALA A 128 -16.84 -8.93 6.53
CA ALA A 128 -17.37 -8.01 7.53
C ALA A 128 -16.41 -6.84 7.77
N MET A 129 -15.11 -7.11 7.88
CA MET A 129 -14.09 -6.09 8.03
C MET A 129 -13.94 -5.23 6.76
N GLY A 130 -14.02 -5.84 5.57
CA GLY A 130 -14.05 -5.12 4.29
C GLY A 130 -15.24 -4.18 4.16
N ARG A 131 -16.45 -4.64 4.54
CA ARG A 131 -17.64 -3.81 4.60
C ARG A 131 -17.47 -2.61 5.53
N ALA A 132 -17.01 -2.85 6.75
CA ALA A 132 -16.81 -1.78 7.74
C ALA A 132 -15.80 -0.71 7.26
N ALA A 133 -14.72 -1.12 6.57
CA ALA A 133 -13.79 -0.18 5.94
C ALA A 133 -14.44 0.61 4.80
N CYS A 134 -15.28 -0.04 3.98
CA CYS A 134 -16.01 0.60 2.89
C CYS A 134 -17.01 1.65 3.41
N GLU A 135 -17.78 1.34 4.43
CA GLU A 135 -18.73 2.26 5.09
C GLU A 135 -18.02 3.50 5.65
N LYS A 136 -16.83 3.33 6.25
CA LYS A 136 -16.00 4.46 6.68
C LYS A 136 -15.48 5.30 5.51
N ALA A 137 -15.14 4.68 4.38
CA ALA A 137 -14.76 5.42 3.18
C ALA A 137 -15.93 6.24 2.62
N LEU A 138 -17.14 5.69 2.62
CA LEU A 138 -18.36 6.38 2.21
C LEU A 138 -18.71 7.56 3.13
N SER A 139 -18.41 7.46 4.42
CA SER A 139 -18.65 8.55 5.39
C SER A 139 -17.65 9.71 5.33
N GLY A 140 -16.58 9.58 4.53
CA GLY A 140 -15.61 10.66 4.31
C GLY A 140 -14.62 10.86 5.45
N SER A 141 -14.16 9.78 6.09
CA SER A 141 -13.12 9.86 7.13
C SER A 141 -11.79 10.37 6.57
N SER A 142 -11.05 11.14 7.39
CA SER A 142 -9.71 11.61 6.99
C SER A 142 -8.69 10.49 7.16
N PRO A 143 -7.83 10.22 6.16
CA PRO A 143 -6.77 9.23 6.26
C PRO A 143 -5.69 9.65 7.25
N VAL A 144 -5.23 8.71 8.07
CA VAL A 144 -4.17 8.89 9.06
C VAL A 144 -3.09 7.84 8.84
N SER A 145 -1.81 8.25 8.82
CA SER A 145 -0.68 7.31 8.78
C SER A 145 -0.49 6.62 10.14
N GLY A 146 -0.02 5.37 10.12
CA GLY A 146 0.29 4.65 11.36
C GLY A 146 -0.16 3.20 11.38
N ASN A 147 -0.46 2.70 12.58
CA ASN A 147 -0.92 1.34 12.86
C ASN A 147 -2.44 1.22 12.67
N VAL A 148 -2.94 1.56 11.50
CA VAL A 148 -4.36 1.57 11.18
C VAL A 148 -4.66 0.79 9.91
N GLY A 149 -5.88 0.25 9.81
CA GLY A 149 -6.30 -0.50 8.63
C GLY A 149 -5.33 -1.61 8.26
N ALA A 150 -4.98 -1.72 6.99
CA ALA A 150 -4.02 -2.71 6.49
C ALA A 150 -2.60 -2.54 7.06
N GLY A 151 -2.26 -1.38 7.64
CA GLY A 151 -0.96 -1.12 8.27
C GLY A 151 -0.82 -1.70 9.68
N THR A 152 -1.90 -2.18 10.29
CA THR A 152 -1.92 -2.60 11.70
C THR A 152 -0.92 -3.72 12.01
N GLY A 153 -0.76 -4.71 11.13
CA GLY A 153 0.17 -5.84 11.31
C GLY A 153 1.50 -5.70 10.57
N ALA A 154 1.76 -4.57 9.90
CA ALA A 154 2.94 -4.40 9.05
C ALA A 154 4.26 -4.31 9.82
N THR A 155 5.30 -5.00 9.34
CA THR A 155 6.64 -5.09 9.95
C THR A 155 7.73 -5.12 8.87
N VAL A 156 8.98 -4.74 9.21
CA VAL A 156 10.10 -4.66 8.26
C VAL A 156 11.41 -5.22 8.83
N GLY A 157 12.38 -5.56 7.97
CA GLY A 157 13.67 -6.09 8.39
C GLY A 157 13.61 -7.53 8.89
N LYS A 158 12.88 -8.41 8.22
CA LYS A 158 12.46 -9.72 8.74
C LYS A 158 13.40 -10.89 8.42
N ILE A 159 14.52 -10.67 7.74
CA ILE A 159 15.43 -11.75 7.27
C ILE A 159 15.88 -12.69 8.41
N CYS A 160 16.10 -12.16 9.60
CA CYS A 160 16.50 -12.90 10.80
C CYS A 160 15.33 -13.20 11.76
N GLY A 161 14.07 -13.10 11.31
CA GLY A 161 12.87 -13.38 12.09
C GLY A 161 12.26 -12.17 12.79
N MET A 162 11.09 -12.40 13.36
CA MET A 162 10.29 -11.34 13.97
C MET A 162 10.98 -10.70 15.19
N GLY A 163 11.74 -11.47 15.95
CA GLY A 163 12.47 -10.97 17.13
C GLY A 163 13.53 -9.91 16.82
N ARG A 164 13.98 -9.77 15.56
CA ARG A 164 14.95 -8.75 15.14
C ARG A 164 14.38 -7.72 14.17
N SER A 165 13.13 -7.85 13.80
CA SER A 165 12.43 -6.90 12.92
C SER A 165 11.86 -5.71 13.71
N THR A 166 11.35 -4.71 12.99
CA THR A 166 10.72 -3.50 13.57
C THR A 166 9.33 -3.26 13.02
N LYS A 167 8.52 -2.50 13.76
CA LYS A 167 7.17 -2.11 13.35
C LYS A 167 7.21 -1.13 12.18
N ALA A 168 6.27 -1.30 11.27
CA ALA A 168 5.92 -0.35 10.21
C ALA A 168 4.39 -0.24 10.11
N GLY A 169 3.85 0.38 9.07
CA GLY A 169 2.41 0.61 8.98
C GLY A 169 1.95 1.08 7.63
N ILE A 170 0.87 1.87 7.63
CA ILE A 170 0.37 2.57 6.44
C ILE A 170 0.81 4.03 6.46
N GLY A 171 1.16 4.57 5.30
CA GLY A 171 1.54 5.97 5.15
C GLY A 171 0.82 6.65 4.00
N TYR A 172 0.49 7.91 4.20
CA TYR A 172 -0.14 8.80 3.24
C TYR A 172 0.74 10.03 3.04
N TYR A 173 0.83 10.50 1.80
CA TYR A 173 1.49 11.77 1.48
C TYR A 173 0.94 12.32 0.17
N ALA A 174 0.77 13.63 0.05
CA ALA A 174 0.33 14.25 -1.19
C ALA A 174 0.99 15.61 -1.43
N GLU A 175 1.18 15.92 -2.71
CA GLU A 175 1.72 17.21 -3.19
C GLU A 175 0.85 17.79 -4.30
N GLN A 176 0.90 19.11 -4.42
CA GLN A 176 0.29 19.86 -5.52
C GLN A 176 1.36 20.65 -6.29
N HIS A 177 1.28 20.58 -7.63
CA HIS A 177 2.09 21.36 -8.57
C HIS A 177 1.16 22.06 -9.56
N GLY A 178 0.97 23.37 -9.39
CA GLY A 178 -0.06 24.09 -10.15
C GLY A 178 -1.45 23.49 -9.89
N ALA A 179 -2.14 23.07 -10.96
CA ALA A 179 -3.42 22.37 -10.85
C ALA A 179 -3.28 20.85 -10.64
N LEU A 180 -2.11 20.27 -10.92
CA LEU A 180 -1.84 18.85 -10.70
C LEU A 180 -1.75 18.54 -9.21
N LYS A 181 -2.55 17.60 -8.75
CA LYS A 181 -2.47 17.00 -7.42
C LYS A 181 -2.08 15.54 -7.55
N MET A 182 -1.17 15.09 -6.69
CA MET A 182 -0.76 13.69 -6.65
C MET A 182 -0.46 13.26 -5.22
N GLY A 183 -0.95 12.10 -4.85
CA GLY A 183 -0.65 11.48 -3.56
C GLY A 183 -0.31 10.02 -3.67
N ALA A 184 0.32 9.51 -2.63
CA ALA A 184 0.62 8.11 -2.45
C ALA A 184 0.04 7.61 -1.13
N VAL A 185 -0.44 6.39 -1.15
CA VAL A 185 -0.72 5.57 0.03
C VAL A 185 0.09 4.28 -0.09
N VAL A 186 0.71 3.84 1.00
CA VAL A 186 1.54 2.65 1.01
C VAL A 186 1.44 1.90 2.34
N VAL A 187 1.33 0.59 2.28
CA VAL A 187 1.48 -0.31 3.43
C VAL A 187 2.85 -0.96 3.33
N VAL A 188 3.71 -0.67 4.30
CA VAL A 188 5.13 -1.07 4.29
C VAL A 188 5.31 -2.32 5.14
N ASN A 189 5.39 -3.49 4.50
CA ASN A 189 5.61 -4.78 5.18
C ASN A 189 6.80 -5.53 4.55
N ALA A 190 7.89 -4.83 4.28
CA ALA A 190 9.02 -5.26 3.48
C ALA A 190 9.90 -6.32 4.18
N LEU A 191 10.63 -7.11 3.37
CA LEU A 191 11.78 -7.89 3.83
C LEU A 191 12.91 -6.96 4.29
N GLY A 192 13.18 -5.93 3.50
CA GLY A 192 14.31 -5.02 3.62
C GLY A 192 14.20 -3.99 4.74
N ASP A 193 15.29 -3.25 4.88
CA ASP A 193 15.43 -2.08 5.76
C ASP A 193 14.82 -0.84 5.09
N ILE A 194 14.35 0.09 5.91
CA ILE A 194 13.68 1.30 5.42
C ILE A 194 14.55 2.53 5.66
N PHE A 195 14.70 3.30 4.59
CA PHE A 195 15.44 4.56 4.56
C PHE A 195 14.49 5.73 4.28
N ALA A 196 14.70 6.83 4.96
CA ALA A 196 14.07 8.11 4.60
C ALA A 196 14.65 8.62 3.27
N PRO A 197 13.96 9.57 2.57
CA PRO A 197 14.45 10.12 1.30
C PRO A 197 15.83 10.80 1.35
N ASP A 198 16.30 11.16 2.54
CA ASP A 198 17.64 11.71 2.78
C ASP A 198 18.73 10.64 2.97
N GLY A 199 18.37 9.36 2.91
CA GLY A 199 19.26 8.22 3.10
C GLY A 199 19.42 7.75 4.54
N THR A 200 18.76 8.39 5.51
CA THR A 200 18.79 7.97 6.91
C THR A 200 17.99 6.67 7.09
N ARG A 201 18.58 5.62 7.68
CA ARG A 201 17.85 4.41 8.04
C ARG A 201 16.90 4.71 9.21
N ILE A 202 15.62 4.39 9.03
CA ILE A 202 14.55 4.72 9.99
C ILE A 202 13.85 3.51 10.60
N ALA A 203 13.96 2.33 9.96
CA ALA A 203 13.47 1.05 10.47
C ALA A 203 14.17 -0.11 9.74
N GLY A 204 14.00 -1.33 10.22
CA GLY A 204 14.56 -2.51 9.56
C GLY A 204 15.07 -3.53 10.55
N LEU A 205 16.06 -4.32 10.12
CA LEU A 205 16.69 -5.36 10.90
C LEU A 205 17.50 -4.76 12.05
N LEU A 206 17.26 -5.24 13.26
CA LEU A 206 18.07 -4.92 14.43
C LEU A 206 19.11 -6.02 14.70
N ASN A 207 20.19 -5.67 15.42
CA ASN A 207 21.12 -6.65 15.97
C ASN A 207 20.42 -7.52 17.06
N GLU A 208 21.12 -8.52 17.59
CA GLU A 208 20.56 -9.43 18.61
C GLU A 208 20.14 -8.73 19.90
N ARG A 209 20.81 -7.65 20.28
CA ARG A 209 20.48 -6.84 21.47
C ARG A 209 19.38 -5.82 21.21
N ARG A 210 18.98 -5.61 19.95
CA ARG A 210 18.01 -4.63 19.51
C ARG A 210 18.38 -3.16 19.82
N ASP A 211 19.65 -2.86 20.05
CA ASP A 211 20.18 -1.53 20.37
C ASP A 211 20.80 -0.80 19.16
N ALA A 212 20.94 -1.50 18.01
CA ALA A 212 21.46 -0.94 16.78
C ALA A 212 20.87 -1.64 15.55
N PHE A 213 20.86 -0.94 14.41
CA PHE A 213 20.51 -1.54 13.12
C PHE A 213 21.61 -2.51 12.66
N ALA A 214 21.21 -3.69 12.22
CA ALA A 214 21.98 -4.57 11.35
C ALA A 214 21.61 -4.29 9.88
N ASP A 215 22.15 -5.04 8.93
CA ASP A 215 21.92 -4.82 7.50
C ASP A 215 21.27 -6.04 6.87
N THR A 216 20.02 -5.86 6.37
CA THR A 216 19.25 -6.96 5.77
C THR A 216 19.91 -7.49 4.50
N ALA A 217 20.52 -6.64 3.66
CA ALA A 217 21.16 -7.06 2.42
C ALA A 217 22.45 -7.87 2.72
N GLU A 218 23.26 -7.42 3.68
CA GLU A 218 24.45 -8.15 4.12
C GLU A 218 24.10 -9.51 4.75
N GLU A 219 23.06 -9.57 5.59
CA GLU A 219 22.60 -10.84 6.16
C GLU A 219 22.06 -11.77 5.06
N MET A 220 21.38 -11.24 4.04
CA MET A 220 20.92 -12.02 2.90
C MET A 220 22.10 -12.65 2.13
N LEU A 221 23.18 -11.91 1.92
CA LEU A 221 24.40 -12.41 1.26
C LEU A 221 25.11 -13.48 2.11
N ARG A 222 25.10 -13.37 3.44
CA ARG A 222 25.68 -14.36 4.37
C ARG A 222 24.91 -15.69 4.39
N ILE A 223 23.61 -15.65 4.21
CA ILE A 223 22.73 -16.85 4.17
C ILE A 223 23.00 -17.70 2.92
N ALA A 224 23.81 -17.30 1.99
CA ALA A 224 24.37 -17.85 0.72
C ALA A 224 24.03 -19.31 0.30
N ALA A 225 23.33 -20.11 1.09
CA ALA A 225 22.81 -21.41 0.71
C ALA A 225 21.43 -21.25 0.05
N PRO A 226 21.07 -22.05 -0.97
CA PRO A 226 19.75 -22.01 -1.62
C PRO A 226 18.66 -22.53 -0.68
N GLN A 227 18.56 -21.93 0.51
CA GLN A 227 17.55 -22.25 1.51
C GLN A 227 16.37 -21.31 1.33
N ASN A 228 15.25 -21.88 1.06
CA ASN A 228 13.85 -21.44 1.30
C ASN A 228 13.66 -20.04 1.92
N LEU A 229 14.27 -18.99 1.34
CA LEU A 229 13.91 -17.58 1.58
C LEU A 229 12.41 -17.35 1.38
N PHE A 230 11.79 -18.23 0.59
CA PHE A 230 10.34 -18.29 0.32
C PHE A 230 9.46 -18.66 1.52
N LYS A 231 10.00 -19.12 2.65
CA LYS A 231 9.19 -19.42 3.85
C LYS A 231 8.71 -18.17 4.59
N ARG A 232 9.15 -16.99 4.18
CA ARG A 232 8.76 -15.72 4.82
C ARG A 232 8.29 -14.77 3.74
N THR A 233 6.99 -14.62 3.63
CA THR A 233 6.35 -13.72 2.69
C THR A 233 6.36 -12.30 3.23
N ASN A 234 6.83 -11.37 2.40
CA ASN A 234 6.89 -9.95 2.67
C ASN A 234 6.13 -9.23 1.56
N THR A 235 5.77 -7.99 1.74
CA THR A 235 4.99 -7.30 0.72
C THR A 235 4.94 -5.81 1.02
N THR A 236 5.27 -4.97 0.06
CA THR A 236 4.92 -3.56 0.10
C THR A 236 3.88 -3.27 -0.97
N ILE A 237 2.71 -2.81 -0.56
CA ILE A 237 1.60 -2.50 -1.48
C ILE A 237 1.27 -1.02 -1.41
N GLY A 238 1.10 -0.39 -2.57
CA GLY A 238 0.84 1.04 -2.64
C GLY A 238 -0.06 1.46 -3.78
N ALA A 239 -0.54 2.69 -3.72
CA ALA A 239 -1.27 3.33 -4.81
C ALA A 239 -0.84 4.79 -4.96
N ILE A 240 -0.73 5.22 -6.21
CA ILE A 240 -0.62 6.62 -6.62
C ILE A 240 -2.00 7.09 -7.04
N ILE A 241 -2.44 8.21 -6.51
CA ILE A 241 -3.70 8.86 -6.83
C ILE A 241 -3.42 10.22 -7.44
N THR A 242 -4.00 10.51 -8.59
CA THR A 242 -3.80 11.79 -9.28
C THR A 242 -5.09 12.29 -9.93
N ASN A 243 -5.21 13.61 -10.06
CA ASN A 243 -6.26 14.23 -10.87
C ASN A 243 -5.84 14.46 -12.33
N ALA A 244 -4.65 13.99 -12.76
CA ALA A 244 -4.27 14.10 -14.16
C ALA A 244 -4.98 13.05 -15.01
N ARG A 245 -5.38 13.44 -16.22
CA ARG A 245 -6.00 12.52 -17.20
C ARG A 245 -4.92 11.69 -17.86
N PHE A 246 -4.96 10.38 -17.66
CA PHE A 246 -4.05 9.43 -18.29
C PHE A 246 -4.81 8.20 -18.80
N SER A 247 -4.34 7.62 -19.89
CA SER A 247 -4.78 6.29 -20.34
C SER A 247 -4.29 5.20 -19.39
N LYS A 248 -4.88 4.02 -19.46
CA LYS A 248 -4.48 2.85 -18.69
C LYS A 248 -2.99 2.50 -18.88
N ALA A 249 -2.48 2.58 -20.11
CA ALA A 249 -1.06 2.35 -20.41
C ALA A 249 -0.14 3.38 -19.74
N GLN A 250 -0.53 4.65 -19.73
CA GLN A 250 0.22 5.71 -19.04
C GLN A 250 0.18 5.54 -17.51
N LEU A 251 -0.97 5.14 -16.95
CA LEU A 251 -1.10 4.84 -15.52
C LEU A 251 -0.24 3.64 -15.12
N THR A 252 -0.19 2.58 -15.94
CA THR A 252 0.74 1.46 -15.75
C THR A 252 2.19 1.95 -15.74
N ARG A 253 2.56 2.86 -16.66
CA ARG A 253 3.90 3.45 -16.68
C ARG A 253 4.20 4.30 -15.45
N ILE A 254 3.23 5.06 -14.95
CA ILE A 254 3.36 5.85 -13.71
C ILE A 254 3.54 4.92 -12.50
N ALA A 255 2.81 3.81 -12.41
CA ALA A 255 3.00 2.80 -11.37
C ALA A 255 4.41 2.20 -11.40
N GLN A 256 4.93 1.87 -12.58
CA GLN A 256 6.31 1.40 -12.78
C GLN A 256 7.35 2.44 -12.35
N GLN A 257 7.12 3.74 -12.62
CA GLN A 257 8.02 4.81 -12.19
C GLN A 257 7.94 5.07 -10.68
N ALA A 258 6.75 4.92 -10.08
CA ALA A 258 6.56 5.03 -8.62
C ALA A 258 7.40 4.00 -7.85
N ARG A 259 7.71 2.82 -8.44
CA ARG A 259 8.63 1.82 -7.89
C ARG A 259 10.02 2.37 -7.59
N ASN A 260 10.47 3.44 -8.27
CA ASN A 260 11.72 4.10 -7.92
C ASN A 260 11.67 4.71 -6.50
N GLY A 261 10.49 5.02 -5.97
CA GLY A 261 10.29 5.38 -4.55
C GLY A 261 10.57 4.21 -3.62
N TYR A 262 10.10 3.00 -3.97
CA TYR A 262 10.43 1.78 -3.23
C TYR A 262 11.94 1.53 -3.24
N ALA A 263 12.56 1.53 -4.41
CA ALA A 263 14.00 1.25 -4.56
C ALA A 263 14.90 2.26 -3.83
N ARG A 264 14.45 3.49 -3.61
CA ARG A 264 15.18 4.51 -2.84
C ARG A 264 15.04 4.33 -1.33
N CYS A 265 13.94 3.75 -0.88
CA CYS A 265 13.57 3.73 0.54
C CYS A 265 13.57 2.33 1.15
N ILE A 266 13.64 1.25 0.37
CA ILE A 266 13.53 -0.13 0.85
C ILE A 266 14.68 -0.95 0.26
N VAL A 267 15.50 -1.56 1.11
CA VAL A 267 16.69 -2.33 0.68
C VAL A 267 16.80 -3.63 1.48
N PRO A 268 16.76 -4.82 0.80
CA PRO A 268 16.33 -5.06 -0.58
C PRO A 268 14.82 -4.92 -0.79
N VAL A 269 14.38 -4.82 -2.05
CA VAL A 269 12.97 -4.69 -2.45
C VAL A 269 12.71 -5.44 -3.75
N GLY A 270 11.47 -5.86 -4.00
CA GLY A 270 11.07 -6.55 -5.23
C GLY A 270 11.69 -7.94 -5.38
N THR A 271 12.00 -8.60 -4.27
CA THR A 271 12.56 -9.96 -4.30
C THR A 271 11.48 -10.99 -4.60
N LEU A 272 11.89 -12.23 -4.89
CA LEU A 272 10.93 -13.35 -5.03
C LEU A 272 10.16 -13.66 -3.75
N ALA A 273 10.62 -13.15 -2.59
CA ALA A 273 9.95 -13.30 -1.31
C ALA A 273 8.95 -12.17 -1.00
N ASP A 274 8.87 -11.16 -1.88
CA ASP A 274 7.97 -10.02 -1.74
C ASP A 274 6.75 -10.15 -2.66
N GLY A 275 5.62 -9.59 -2.26
CA GLY A 275 4.42 -9.46 -3.10
C GLY A 275 4.20 -8.02 -3.59
N ASP A 276 5.27 -7.27 -3.81
CA ASP A 276 5.26 -5.84 -4.06
C ASP A 276 4.39 -5.45 -5.26
N THR A 277 3.44 -4.54 -5.01
CA THR A 277 2.46 -4.11 -6.00
C THR A 277 2.18 -2.61 -5.84
N ILE A 278 2.15 -1.88 -6.94
CA ILE A 278 1.77 -0.47 -6.98
C ILE A 278 0.66 -0.27 -8.01
N TYR A 279 -0.44 0.31 -7.57
CA TYR A 279 -1.50 0.82 -8.44
C TYR A 279 -1.26 2.29 -8.75
N ALA A 280 -1.74 2.77 -9.90
CA ALA A 280 -1.87 4.20 -10.18
C ALA A 280 -3.29 4.46 -10.68
N ALA A 281 -4.00 5.41 -10.06
CA ALA A 281 -5.39 5.73 -10.39
C ALA A 281 -5.55 7.23 -10.69
N SER A 282 -6.33 7.52 -11.73
CA SER A 282 -6.71 8.86 -12.17
C SER A 282 -8.18 9.10 -11.82
N CYS A 283 -8.46 10.12 -10.99
CA CYS A 283 -9.81 10.45 -10.53
C CYS A 283 -9.96 11.96 -10.24
N GLY A 284 -11.18 12.40 -9.97
CA GLY A 284 -11.50 13.80 -9.64
C GLY A 284 -11.53 14.71 -10.86
N SER A 285 -11.32 16.02 -10.64
CA SER A 285 -11.35 17.05 -11.69
C SER A 285 -10.10 16.94 -12.58
N PRO A 286 -10.23 16.53 -13.86
CA PRO A 286 -9.08 16.17 -14.68
C PRO A 286 -8.27 17.38 -15.12
N VAL A 287 -6.92 17.23 -15.05
CA VAL A 287 -5.95 18.17 -15.61
C VAL A 287 -5.03 17.43 -16.59
N GLU A 288 -4.46 18.15 -17.53
CA GLU A 288 -3.44 17.61 -18.44
C GLU A 288 -2.07 17.69 -17.78
N ALA A 289 -1.27 16.63 -17.90
CA ALA A 289 0.09 16.57 -17.38
C ALA A 289 0.99 15.67 -18.25
N ASP A 290 2.28 15.95 -18.26
CA ASP A 290 3.28 15.07 -18.90
C ASP A 290 3.47 13.80 -18.07
N VAL A 291 3.52 12.63 -18.72
CA VAL A 291 3.62 11.32 -18.07
C VAL A 291 4.95 11.13 -17.33
N ASN A 292 6.06 11.70 -17.83
CA ASN A 292 7.37 11.57 -17.19
C ASN A 292 7.45 12.48 -15.94
N MET A 293 6.88 13.69 -16.04
CA MET A 293 6.73 14.57 -14.88
C MET A 293 5.86 13.90 -13.80
N ALA A 294 4.72 13.34 -14.19
CA ALA A 294 3.82 12.62 -13.28
C ALA A 294 4.51 11.41 -12.64
N GLY A 295 5.24 10.60 -13.39
CA GLY A 295 5.98 9.46 -12.86
C GLY A 295 7.13 9.85 -11.93
N THR A 296 7.80 11.00 -12.21
CA THR A 296 8.84 11.55 -11.31
C THR A 296 8.22 11.99 -9.98
N LEU A 297 7.07 12.68 -10.04
CA LEU A 297 6.32 13.09 -8.85
C LEU A 297 5.79 11.86 -8.10
N ALA A 298 5.31 10.84 -8.80
CA ALA A 298 4.84 9.58 -8.21
C ALA A 298 5.91 8.89 -7.36
N ALA A 299 7.15 8.79 -7.87
CA ALA A 299 8.27 8.25 -7.09
C ALA A 299 8.58 9.08 -5.84
N ARG A 300 8.46 10.41 -5.95
CA ARG A 300 8.71 11.33 -4.83
C ARG A 300 7.65 11.22 -3.74
N VAL A 301 6.36 11.27 -4.10
CA VAL A 301 5.28 11.16 -3.09
C VAL A 301 5.25 9.76 -2.46
N MET A 302 5.62 8.72 -3.23
CA MET A 302 5.75 7.36 -2.70
C MET A 302 6.85 7.25 -1.64
N ALA A 303 8.03 7.83 -1.89
CA ALA A 303 9.12 7.83 -0.93
C ALA A 303 8.74 8.55 0.39
N ARG A 304 8.00 9.65 0.31
CA ARG A 304 7.48 10.35 1.49
C ARG A 304 6.40 9.57 2.23
N ALA A 305 5.51 8.90 1.50
CA ALA A 305 4.49 8.04 2.11
C ALA A 305 5.13 6.86 2.87
N ILE A 306 6.20 6.26 2.34
CA ILE A 306 6.98 5.22 3.04
C ILE A 306 7.57 5.76 4.35
N GLU A 307 8.18 6.95 4.32
CA GLU A 307 8.70 7.59 5.52
C GLU A 307 7.60 7.81 6.57
N ASN A 308 6.43 8.32 6.16
CA ASN A 308 5.29 8.52 7.04
C ASN A 308 4.75 7.21 7.61
N ALA A 309 4.68 6.14 6.80
CA ALA A 309 4.25 4.82 7.24
C ALA A 309 5.07 4.30 8.43
N VAL A 310 6.37 4.51 8.40
CA VAL A 310 7.29 4.03 9.42
C VAL A 310 7.33 4.95 10.65
N ARG A 311 7.47 6.27 10.42
CA ARG A 311 7.58 7.24 11.53
C ARG A 311 6.32 7.28 12.40
N SER A 312 5.13 7.12 11.79
CA SER A 312 3.85 7.15 12.49
C SER A 312 3.46 5.81 13.15
N SER A 313 4.24 4.74 12.92
CA SER A 313 3.92 3.39 13.40
C SER A 313 4.89 2.87 14.47
N ARG A 314 5.81 3.71 14.95
CA ARG A 314 6.81 3.30 15.94
C ARG A 314 6.16 2.82 17.22
N LEU A 315 6.67 1.70 17.73
CA LEU A 315 6.34 1.14 19.03
C LEU A 315 7.64 0.98 19.83
N ASP A 316 7.55 0.93 21.15
CA ASP A 316 8.66 0.48 21.95
C ASP A 316 8.89 -1.04 21.78
N ASP A 317 10.09 -1.50 22.14
CA ASP A 317 10.47 -2.90 21.92
C ASP A 317 9.64 -3.89 22.73
N ALA A 318 9.20 -3.52 23.94
CA ALA A 318 8.41 -4.40 24.79
C ALA A 318 7.02 -4.61 24.19
N GLU A 319 6.36 -3.54 23.76
CA GLU A 319 5.08 -3.61 23.06
C GLU A 319 5.19 -4.38 21.76
N TYR A 320 6.23 -4.10 20.96
CA TYR A 320 6.46 -4.79 19.69
C TYR A 320 6.63 -6.31 19.89
N LEU A 321 7.54 -6.73 20.77
CA LEU A 321 7.89 -8.13 20.98
C LEU A 321 6.74 -8.96 21.57
N THR A 322 5.86 -8.35 22.36
CA THR A 322 4.66 -8.99 22.91
C THR A 322 3.74 -9.55 21.81
N ASN A 323 3.72 -8.90 20.64
CA ASN A 323 2.87 -9.29 19.53
C ASN A 323 3.58 -10.18 18.48
N CYS A 324 4.90 -10.42 18.61
CA CYS A 324 5.61 -11.30 17.69
C CYS A 324 5.28 -12.76 17.95
N LEU A 325 4.79 -13.48 16.94
CA LEU A 325 4.62 -14.92 17.02
C LEU A 325 5.98 -15.63 16.93
N LYS A 326 6.18 -16.66 17.76
CA LYS A 326 7.42 -17.44 17.85
C LYS A 326 7.52 -18.50 16.75
#